data_793e093de954428714af3fe86bff10c0
#
_entry.id   793e093de954428714af3fe86bff10c0
#
_cell.length_a   1.000
_cell.length_b   1.000
_cell.length_c   1.000
_cell.angle_alpha   90.00
_cell.angle_beta   90.00
_cell.angle_gamma   90.00
#
_symmetry.space_group_name_H-M   'P 1'
#
loop_
_entity.id
_entity.type
_entity.pdbx_description
1 polymer ?
#
loop_
_entity_poly.entity_id
_entity_poly.type
_entity_poly.pdbx_seq_one_letter_code
_entity_poly.pdbx_strand_id
1 'polypeptide(L)'
;SKSSIYEYIRLNNLIDDLLVLVDSGKIKIKIAVSISYFPSGSQDVIYQYFFKDKKAVLNNEYIKRMKKYKHNITNDILEQITTALKKSKNTEKRYVDTFIKKYISHFKSEQELIERIEILMVDYLERKDN
;
A
#
# COMPACT_ATOMS: atom_id res chain seq x y z
N SER A 1 3.39 -20.11 -16.54
CA SER A 1 2.14 -19.61 -17.10
C SER A 1 2.39 -18.41 -18.03
N LYS A 2 1.46 -18.12 -18.89
CA LYS A 2 1.52 -16.94 -19.78
C LYS A 2 1.64 -15.65 -18.96
N SER A 3 0.94 -15.54 -17.84
CA SER A 3 1.00 -14.38 -16.95
C SER A 3 2.40 -14.13 -16.40
N SER A 4 3.10 -15.18 -15.99
CA SER A 4 4.47 -15.08 -15.49
C SER A 4 5.44 -14.61 -16.57
N ILE A 5 5.29 -15.10 -17.79
CA ILE A 5 6.12 -14.70 -18.93
C ILE A 5 5.94 -13.20 -19.22
N TYR A 6 4.70 -12.72 -19.26
CA TYR A 6 4.40 -11.30 -19.48
C TYR A 6 4.98 -10.42 -18.36
N GLU A 7 4.90 -10.87 -17.11
CA GLU A 7 5.50 -10.16 -15.98
C GLU A 7 7.01 -10.01 -16.16
N TYR A 8 7.71 -11.10 -16.51
CA TYR A 8 9.17 -11.06 -16.74
C TYR A 8 9.55 -10.15 -17.92
N ILE A 9 8.79 -10.21 -19.01
CA ILE A 9 9.00 -9.32 -20.16
C ILE A 9 8.81 -7.87 -19.74
N ARG A 10 7.81 -7.60 -18.93
CA ARG A 10 7.50 -6.24 -18.45
C ARG A 10 8.63 -5.65 -17.61
N LEU A 11 9.38 -6.47 -16.88
CA LEU A 11 10.51 -6.04 -16.07
C LEU A 11 11.62 -5.37 -16.90
N ASN A 12 11.70 -5.63 -18.20
CA ASN A 12 12.64 -4.97 -19.09
C ASN A 12 12.42 -3.46 -19.20
N ASN A 13 11.26 -2.97 -18.79
CA ASN A 13 10.95 -1.54 -18.77
C ASN A 13 11.29 -0.85 -17.46
N LEU A 14 11.92 -1.57 -16.53
CA LEU A 14 12.44 -0.98 -15.31
C LEU A 14 13.81 -0.33 -15.54
N ILE A 15 14.07 0.75 -14.80
CA ILE A 15 15.42 1.30 -14.72
C ILE A 15 16.35 0.30 -14.04
N ASP A 16 17.64 0.35 -14.35
CA ASP A 16 18.62 -0.63 -13.84
C ASP A 16 18.66 -0.71 -12.32
N ASP A 17 18.56 0.41 -11.63
CA ASP A 17 18.57 0.47 -10.17
C ASP A 17 17.43 -0.34 -9.54
N LEU A 18 16.25 -0.28 -10.14
CA LEU A 18 15.08 -1.05 -9.68
C LEU A 18 15.22 -2.53 -10.06
N LEU A 19 15.76 -2.83 -11.23
CA LEU A 19 15.95 -4.20 -11.69
C LEU A 19 16.91 -4.96 -10.77
N VAL A 20 17.99 -4.32 -10.32
CA VAL A 20 18.92 -4.89 -9.33
C VAL A 20 18.19 -5.27 -8.04
N LEU A 21 17.25 -4.44 -7.58
CA LEU A 21 16.47 -4.72 -6.38
C LEU A 21 15.51 -5.88 -6.55
N VAL A 22 14.94 -6.04 -7.74
CA VAL A 22 14.11 -7.21 -8.07
C VAL A 22 14.97 -8.48 -8.05
N ASP A 23 16.12 -8.45 -8.70
CA ASP A 23 17.03 -9.60 -8.78
C ASP A 23 17.53 -10.03 -7.39
N SER A 24 17.74 -9.08 -6.48
CA SER A 24 18.15 -9.38 -5.11
C SER A 24 17.01 -9.74 -4.17
N GLY A 25 15.77 -9.80 -4.68
CA GLY A 25 14.58 -10.15 -3.89
C GLY A 25 14.07 -9.05 -2.97
N LYS A 26 14.58 -7.83 -3.08
CA LYS A 26 14.14 -6.69 -2.25
C LYS A 26 12.81 -6.11 -2.70
N ILE A 27 12.43 -6.29 -3.97
CA ILE A 27 11.15 -5.87 -4.52
C ILE A 27 10.43 -7.09 -5.06
N LYS A 28 9.16 -7.24 -4.69
CA LYS A 28 8.31 -8.32 -5.22
C LYS A 28 8.02 -8.06 -6.70
N ILE A 29 7.96 -9.12 -7.50
CA ILE A 29 7.74 -9.05 -8.94
C ILE A 29 6.47 -8.24 -9.28
N LYS A 30 5.38 -8.46 -8.57
CA LYS A 30 4.11 -7.75 -8.82
C LYS A 30 4.23 -6.24 -8.62
N ILE A 31 4.94 -5.81 -7.58
CA ILE A 31 5.22 -4.39 -7.33
C ILE A 31 6.10 -3.83 -8.45
N ALA A 32 7.14 -4.55 -8.83
CA ALA A 32 8.05 -4.16 -9.90
C ALA A 32 7.34 -4.00 -11.24
N VAL A 33 6.43 -4.92 -11.58
CA VAL A 33 5.61 -4.84 -12.79
C VAL A 33 4.76 -3.57 -12.76
N SER A 34 4.16 -3.25 -11.63
CA SER A 34 3.37 -2.01 -11.49
C SER A 34 4.23 -0.77 -11.71
N ILE A 35 5.45 -0.75 -11.18
CA ILE A 35 6.39 0.37 -11.37
C ILE A 35 6.80 0.49 -12.84
N SER A 36 6.93 -0.64 -13.55
CA SER A 36 7.37 -0.66 -14.95
C SER A 36 6.44 0.12 -15.90
N TYR A 37 5.21 0.38 -15.51
CA TYR A 37 4.25 1.19 -16.28
C TYR A 37 4.47 2.70 -16.13
N PHE A 38 5.29 3.12 -15.18
CA PHE A 38 5.65 4.54 -15.04
C PHE A 38 6.81 4.88 -15.98
N PRO A 39 6.88 6.14 -16.48
CA PRO A 39 8.03 6.58 -17.25
C PRO A 39 9.33 6.49 -16.46
N SER A 40 10.46 6.38 -17.14
CA SER A 40 11.77 6.22 -16.50
C SER A 40 12.08 7.32 -15.48
N GLY A 41 11.70 8.56 -15.78
CA GLY A 41 11.88 9.69 -14.86
C GLY A 41 11.10 9.52 -13.57
N SER A 42 9.86 9.02 -13.67
CA SER A 42 9.03 8.72 -12.49
C SER A 42 9.61 7.53 -11.70
N GLN A 43 10.09 6.51 -12.40
CA GLN A 43 10.74 5.37 -11.76
C GLN A 43 11.96 5.79 -10.95
N ASP A 44 12.73 6.73 -11.45
CA ASP A 44 13.91 7.26 -10.76
C ASP A 44 13.52 7.95 -9.45
N VAL A 45 12.48 8.76 -9.46
CA VAL A 45 11.95 9.41 -8.25
C VAL A 45 11.45 8.36 -7.25
N ILE A 46 10.75 7.34 -7.71
CA ILE A 46 10.27 6.23 -6.88
C ILE A 46 11.46 5.51 -6.22
N TYR A 47 12.50 5.21 -7.00
CA TYR A 47 13.71 4.58 -6.49
C TYR A 47 14.36 5.42 -5.40
N GLN A 48 14.56 6.72 -5.65
CA GLN A 48 15.20 7.63 -4.69
C GLN A 48 14.40 7.69 -3.38
N TYR A 49 13.09 7.86 -3.48
CA TYR A 49 12.23 8.07 -2.31
C TYR A 49 12.11 6.82 -1.44
N PHE A 50 11.79 5.67 -2.03
CA PHE A 50 11.46 4.46 -1.28
C PHE A 50 12.67 3.57 -0.97
N PHE A 51 13.66 3.54 -1.83
CA PHE A 51 14.73 2.56 -1.73
C PHE A 51 16.10 3.17 -1.38
N LYS A 52 16.41 4.36 -1.86
CA LYS A 52 17.64 5.05 -1.53
C LYS A 52 17.52 5.83 -0.23
N ASP A 53 16.55 6.73 -0.14
CA ASP A 53 16.34 7.58 1.04
C ASP A 53 15.48 6.89 2.10
N LYS A 54 14.81 5.81 1.74
CA LYS A 54 13.98 4.98 2.63
C LYS A 54 12.98 5.79 3.46
N LYS A 55 12.35 6.77 2.84
CA LYS A 55 11.37 7.66 3.51
C LYS A 55 10.06 6.95 3.84
N ALA A 56 9.73 5.88 3.11
CA ALA A 56 8.54 5.08 3.33
C ALA A 56 8.74 3.70 2.72
N VAL A 57 7.85 2.76 3.05
CA VAL A 57 7.84 1.42 2.46
C VAL A 57 6.81 1.38 1.35
N LEU A 58 7.23 1.04 0.14
CA LEU A 58 6.37 0.94 -1.02
C LEU A 58 5.43 -0.26 -0.88
N ASN A 59 4.14 -0.03 -1.10
CA ASN A 59 3.10 -1.06 -1.09
C ASN A 59 2.03 -0.76 -2.14
N ASN A 60 1.01 -1.62 -2.22
CA ASN A 60 -0.07 -1.48 -3.21
C ASN A 60 -0.85 -0.18 -3.06
N GLU A 61 -1.02 0.35 -1.85
CA GLU A 61 -1.71 1.62 -1.61
C GLU A 61 -0.96 2.80 -2.24
N TYR A 62 0.37 2.83 -2.11
CA TYR A 62 1.19 3.82 -2.78
C TYR A 62 1.07 3.71 -4.30
N ILE A 63 1.18 2.48 -4.84
CA ILE A 63 1.06 2.23 -6.28
C ILE A 63 -0.28 2.76 -6.81
N LYS A 64 -1.36 2.44 -6.13
CA LYS A 64 -2.71 2.86 -6.52
C LYS A 64 -2.83 4.39 -6.59
N ARG A 65 -2.31 5.09 -5.60
CA ARG A 65 -2.35 6.56 -5.54
C ARG A 65 -1.39 7.20 -6.54
N MET A 66 -0.21 6.61 -6.74
CA MET A 66 0.78 7.11 -7.71
C MET A 66 0.30 7.01 -9.15
N LYS A 67 -0.54 6.04 -9.49
CA LYS A 67 -1.09 5.88 -10.85
C LYS A 67 -1.82 7.12 -11.36
N LYS A 68 -2.38 7.92 -10.46
CA LYS A 68 -3.04 9.18 -10.80
C LYS A 68 -2.08 10.24 -11.31
N TYR A 69 -0.80 10.12 -10.99
CA TYR A 69 0.25 11.09 -11.31
C TYR A 69 1.30 10.54 -12.27
N LYS A 70 0.96 9.55 -13.06
CA LYS A 70 1.85 8.68 -13.84
C LYS A 70 3.08 9.38 -14.44
N HIS A 71 2.91 10.54 -15.10
CA HIS A 71 3.99 11.28 -15.75
C HIS A 71 4.59 12.39 -14.88
N ASN A 72 4.01 12.66 -13.72
CA ASN A 72 4.34 13.79 -12.86
C ASN A 72 4.68 13.37 -11.45
N ILE A 73 5.30 12.21 -11.28
CA ILE A 73 5.75 11.77 -9.96
C ILE A 73 6.93 12.63 -9.52
N THR A 74 6.77 13.34 -8.41
CA THR A 74 7.80 14.17 -7.79
C THR A 74 7.92 13.81 -6.31
N ASN A 75 9.01 14.25 -5.68
CA ASN A 75 9.18 14.09 -4.24
C ASN A 75 8.01 14.69 -3.45
N ASP A 76 7.55 15.86 -3.85
CA ASP A 76 6.43 16.55 -3.20
C ASP A 76 5.14 15.74 -3.27
N ILE A 77 4.87 15.15 -4.43
CA ILE A 77 3.70 14.27 -4.62
C ILE A 77 3.79 13.04 -3.72
N LEU A 78 4.95 12.41 -3.64
CA LEU A 78 5.16 11.25 -2.76
C LEU A 78 5.01 11.63 -1.29
N GLU A 79 5.49 12.79 -0.89
CA GLU A 79 5.28 13.32 0.47
C GLU A 79 3.80 13.57 0.77
N GLN A 80 3.05 14.12 -0.18
CA GLN A 80 1.60 14.33 -0.05
C GLN A 80 0.86 12.99 0.11
N ILE A 81 1.22 11.99 -0.69
CA ILE A 81 0.64 10.65 -0.60
C ILE A 81 0.94 10.03 0.76
N THR A 82 2.17 10.12 1.22
CA THR A 82 2.59 9.61 2.54
C THR A 82 1.79 10.26 3.67
N THR A 83 1.64 11.57 3.64
CA THR A 83 0.85 12.32 4.61
C THR A 83 -0.62 11.89 4.61
N ALA A 84 -1.21 11.74 3.42
CA ALA A 84 -2.59 11.31 3.28
C ALA A 84 -2.81 9.90 3.83
N LEU A 85 -1.88 8.97 3.57
CA LEU A 85 -1.96 7.60 4.07
C LEU A 85 -1.83 7.56 5.61
N LYS A 86 -0.95 8.36 6.20
CA LYS A 86 -0.81 8.46 7.66
C LYS A 86 -2.06 9.02 8.31
N LYS A 87 -2.67 10.05 7.74
CA LYS A 87 -3.93 10.63 8.24
C LYS A 87 -5.06 9.61 8.21
N SER A 88 -5.18 8.85 7.12
CA SER A 88 -6.19 7.82 6.98
C SER A 88 -6.07 6.76 8.09
N LYS A 89 -4.86 6.25 8.34
CA LYS A 89 -4.61 5.28 9.41
C LYS A 89 -4.93 5.85 10.80
N ASN A 90 -4.55 7.09 11.06
CA ASN A 90 -4.81 7.73 12.35
C ASN A 90 -6.31 7.95 12.58
N THR A 91 -7.05 8.32 11.55
CA THR A 91 -8.50 8.49 11.62
C THR A 91 -9.20 7.18 11.93
N GLU A 92 -8.84 6.10 11.26
CA GLU A 92 -9.39 4.76 11.51
C GLU A 92 -9.10 4.31 12.95
N LYS A 93 -7.87 4.49 13.42
CA LYS A 93 -7.48 4.15 14.79
C LYS A 93 -8.29 4.92 15.82
N ARG A 94 -8.45 6.23 15.64
CA ARG A 94 -9.26 7.08 16.52
C ARG A 94 -10.71 6.61 16.56
N TYR A 95 -11.27 6.26 15.43
CA TYR A 95 -12.65 5.80 15.32
C TYR A 95 -12.84 4.51 16.11
N VAL A 96 -11.95 3.53 15.93
CA VAL A 96 -11.99 2.25 16.66
C VAL A 96 -11.83 2.48 18.16
N ASP A 97 -10.85 3.29 18.58
CA ASP A 97 -10.61 3.58 20.00
C ASP A 97 -11.83 4.25 20.65
N THR A 98 -12.46 5.19 19.97
CA THR A 98 -13.67 5.87 20.43
C THR A 98 -14.84 4.90 20.56
N PHE A 99 -15.01 4.01 19.56
CA PHE A 99 -16.03 2.97 19.57
C PHE A 99 -15.84 2.03 20.77
N ILE A 100 -14.61 1.56 20.98
CA ILE A 100 -14.28 0.66 22.11
C ILE A 100 -14.61 1.35 23.44
N LYS A 101 -14.16 2.58 23.65
CA LYS A 101 -14.44 3.34 24.87
C LYS A 101 -15.94 3.49 25.15
N LYS A 102 -16.71 3.78 24.10
CA LYS A 102 -18.14 4.03 24.21
C LYS A 102 -18.93 2.76 24.57
N TYR A 103 -18.54 1.61 24.03
CA TYR A 103 -19.31 0.38 24.12
C TYR A 103 -18.75 -0.68 25.08
N ILE A 104 -17.53 -0.48 25.60
CA ILE A 104 -16.90 -1.48 26.47
C ILE A 104 -17.71 -1.77 27.73
N SER A 105 -18.42 -0.77 28.26
CA SER A 105 -19.28 -0.92 29.42
C SER A 105 -20.46 -1.85 29.22
N HIS A 106 -20.83 -2.10 27.97
CA HIS A 106 -21.94 -2.99 27.60
C HIS A 106 -21.51 -4.46 27.53
N PHE A 107 -20.23 -4.75 27.65
CA PHE A 107 -19.68 -6.09 27.55
C PHE A 107 -18.99 -6.48 28.85
N LYS A 108 -19.02 -7.76 29.17
CA LYS A 108 -18.44 -8.30 30.40
C LYS A 108 -16.93 -8.19 30.46
N SER A 109 -16.29 -8.15 29.28
CA SER A 109 -14.83 -8.05 29.16
C SER A 109 -14.45 -7.44 27.83
N GLU A 110 -13.23 -6.93 27.76
CA GLU A 110 -12.63 -6.44 26.53
C GLU A 110 -12.59 -7.55 25.45
N GLN A 111 -12.31 -8.76 25.87
CA GLN A 111 -12.27 -9.92 24.98
C GLN A 111 -13.63 -10.18 24.30
N GLU A 112 -14.73 -10.09 25.05
CA GLU A 112 -16.08 -10.23 24.50
C GLU A 112 -16.38 -9.16 23.45
N LEU A 113 -15.96 -7.91 23.69
CA LEU A 113 -16.09 -6.80 22.75
C LEU A 113 -15.32 -7.07 21.46
N ILE A 114 -14.07 -7.53 21.57
CA ILE A 114 -13.22 -7.86 20.44
C ILE A 114 -13.86 -8.97 19.59
N GLU A 115 -14.34 -10.03 20.20
CA GLU A 115 -15.01 -11.13 19.52
C GLU A 115 -16.25 -10.66 18.73
N ARG A 116 -17.04 -9.78 19.32
CA ARG A 116 -18.22 -9.21 18.67
C ARG A 116 -17.86 -8.34 17.47
N ILE A 117 -16.79 -7.54 17.60
CA ILE A 117 -16.29 -6.71 16.51
C ILE A 117 -15.80 -7.58 15.36
N GLU A 118 -15.06 -8.64 15.63
CA GLU A 118 -14.58 -9.60 14.63
C GLU A 118 -15.73 -10.23 13.86
N ILE A 119 -16.78 -10.68 14.56
CA ILE A 119 -17.98 -11.26 13.93
C ILE A 119 -18.66 -10.25 13.00
N LEU A 120 -18.80 -9.00 13.43
CA LEU A 120 -19.42 -7.94 12.63
C LEU A 120 -18.59 -7.60 11.41
N MET A 121 -17.26 -7.59 11.54
CA MET A 121 -16.35 -7.31 10.42
C MET A 121 -16.38 -8.42 9.38
N VAL A 122 -16.40 -9.68 9.80
CA VAL A 122 -16.51 -10.84 8.90
C VAL A 122 -17.84 -10.77 8.12
N ASP A 123 -18.94 -10.52 8.81
CA ASP A 123 -20.27 -10.39 8.21
C ASP A 123 -20.30 -9.25 7.18
N TYR A 124 -19.72 -8.10 7.52
CA TYR A 124 -19.62 -6.95 6.61
C TYR A 124 -18.83 -7.29 5.34
N LEU A 125 -17.67 -7.96 5.50
CA LEU A 125 -16.82 -8.33 4.37
C LEU A 125 -17.50 -9.35 3.45
N GLU A 126 -18.21 -10.32 4.02
CA GLU A 126 -18.98 -11.30 3.25
C GLU A 126 -20.08 -10.64 2.42
N ARG A 127 -20.82 -9.69 3.01
CA ARG A 127 -21.86 -8.93 2.31
C ARG A 127 -21.31 -8.05 1.21
N LYS A 128 -20.11 -7.48 1.41
CA LYS A 128 -19.45 -6.63 0.43
C LYS A 128 -19.01 -7.40 -0.80
N ASP A 129 -18.59 -8.65 -0.64
CA ASP A 129 -18.11 -9.52 -1.71
C ASP A 129 -19.27 -10.16 -2.53
N ASN A 130 -20.48 -10.10 -2.03
CA ASN A 130 -21.68 -10.51 -2.73
C ASN A 130 -22.34 -9.28 -3.35
#